data_2da04190770eb90a63cae444174e5e3e
#
_entry.id   2da04190770eb90a63cae444174e5e3e
#
_cell.length_a   1.000
_cell.length_b   1.000
_cell.length_c   1.000
_cell.angle_alpha   90.00
_cell.angle_beta   90.00
_cell.angle_gamma   90.00
#
_symmetry.space_group_name_H-M   'P 1'
#
loop_
_entity.id
_entity.type
_entity.pdbx_description
1 polymer ?
#
loop_
_entity_poly.entity_id
_entity_poly.type
_entity_poly.pdbx_seq_one_letter_code
_entity_poly.pdbx_strand_id
1 'polypeptide(L)'
;MIPAVAVLAGCASLTGGSDEQDEAIVVGTTSKPTALDPAGAWDGSWELYRNIYQTLLYFPKSSGTPQPDAAESCGFTDNASQLYRCTLKDGLTFANGNALDAQAVKHSFERTLAIKDPGGPRQLLESIDRIETDGDDTVVFHLKKSNATFPLILATPAASLVDPETFPADRLLESDEIVASGPYKLAHYDPRERAELVRNERYGGPAKLHNDAVTIRYFDDSGPMLEALENREIDLTYRGLSPEQITAVQEGRTENADISLHEAVGTEIRYLVFNPAFEGAEQPAVRQAIAQLIDRKTLVREVYQRTAEPLYSMVPGGITGHTSAFFDAYGEPSQDKAEQLLADAGVSTPVRLTLSYNTDRYGSSTAAEFQEIQRQLNDSGLFDVEIQGQEWEAFQEGIEGGEYAVFGRGWFPDFPDADNYIGPFVGPNPSVGVPYEDERLTGTLLPESRRESDRAAAGETLKEAQRLIAEDARLLPLWQGRVYIAAHNEIAGIEWTIDASTIMRAWELHRKESW
;
A
#
# COMPACT_ATOMS: atom_id res chain seq x y z
N MET A 1 -8.04 -68.95 -53.81
CA MET A 1 -6.81 -68.14 -54.01
C MET A 1 -7.19 -66.70 -53.91
N ILE A 2 -6.85 -66.07 -52.76
CA ILE A 2 -7.08 -64.67 -52.44
C ILE A 2 -5.71 -64.10 -52.10
N PRO A 3 -5.20 -63.07 -52.75
CA PRO A 3 -3.89 -62.53 -52.40
C PRO A 3 -4.07 -61.52 -51.21
N ALA A 4 -3.20 -61.72 -50.23
CA ALA A 4 -3.06 -60.80 -49.08
C ALA A 4 -2.34 -59.50 -49.54
N VAL A 5 -2.94 -58.39 -49.27
CA VAL A 5 -2.31 -57.04 -49.39
C VAL A 5 -1.70 -56.68 -48.06
N ALA A 6 -0.39 -56.59 -48.02
CA ALA A 6 0.34 -56.05 -46.87
C ALA A 6 0.30 -54.52 -46.88
N VAL A 7 -0.32 -53.92 -45.86
CA VAL A 7 -0.27 -52.48 -45.60
C VAL A 7 0.97 -52.23 -44.74
N LEU A 8 1.96 -51.57 -45.31
CA LEU A 8 3.08 -50.96 -44.58
C LEU A 8 2.61 -49.68 -43.86
N ALA A 9 2.46 -49.75 -42.55
CA ALA A 9 2.28 -48.60 -41.72
C ALA A 9 3.63 -47.89 -41.54
N GLY A 10 3.82 -46.77 -42.20
CA GLY A 10 4.93 -45.85 -41.98
C GLY A 10 4.67 -45.03 -40.71
N CYS A 11 5.44 -45.30 -39.65
CA CYS A 11 5.53 -44.39 -38.51
C CYS A 11 6.27 -43.13 -38.95
N ALA A 12 5.52 -42.07 -39.28
CA ALA A 12 6.07 -40.73 -39.32
C ALA A 12 6.16 -40.23 -37.88
N SER A 13 7.37 -40.21 -37.35
CA SER A 13 7.70 -39.52 -36.11
C SER A 13 7.50 -38.02 -36.35
N LEU A 14 6.36 -37.50 -35.97
CA LEU A 14 6.17 -36.08 -35.74
C LEU A 14 6.98 -35.75 -34.48
N THR A 15 8.20 -35.27 -34.67
CA THR A 15 8.88 -34.45 -33.65
C THR A 15 8.09 -33.14 -33.58
N GLY A 16 7.04 -33.14 -32.79
CA GLY A 16 6.46 -31.91 -32.30
C GLY A 16 7.50 -31.24 -31.43
N GLY A 17 8.01 -30.12 -31.86
CA GLY A 17 8.66 -29.20 -30.94
C GLY A 17 7.62 -28.89 -29.85
N SER A 18 7.89 -29.29 -28.64
CA SER A 18 7.24 -28.69 -27.49
C SER A 18 7.69 -27.23 -27.49
N ASP A 19 6.85 -26.31 -27.95
CA ASP A 19 6.87 -24.96 -27.41
C ASP A 19 6.66 -25.19 -25.92
N GLU A 20 7.73 -25.14 -25.12
CA GLU A 20 7.64 -24.93 -23.68
C GLU A 20 6.95 -23.56 -23.53
N GLN A 21 5.63 -23.58 -23.44
CA GLN A 21 4.92 -22.46 -22.89
C GLN A 21 5.47 -22.32 -21.49
N ASP A 22 6.16 -21.21 -21.21
CA ASP A 22 6.64 -20.90 -19.87
C ASP A 22 5.47 -21.07 -18.92
N GLU A 23 5.60 -22.02 -17.99
CA GLU A 23 4.57 -22.31 -17.01
C GLU A 23 4.32 -21.04 -16.19
N ALA A 24 3.05 -20.64 -16.05
CA ALA A 24 2.67 -19.43 -15.33
C ALA A 24 3.29 -19.40 -13.93
N ILE A 25 3.83 -18.26 -13.53
CA ILE A 25 4.31 -18.06 -12.16
C ILE A 25 3.11 -17.91 -11.24
N VAL A 26 3.04 -18.70 -10.18
CA VAL A 26 1.92 -18.72 -9.23
C VAL A 26 2.28 -17.97 -7.95
N VAL A 27 1.61 -16.85 -7.71
CA VAL A 27 1.77 -16.00 -6.52
C VAL A 27 0.63 -16.26 -5.54
N GLY A 28 0.94 -16.59 -4.28
CA GLY A 28 -0.05 -16.67 -3.21
C GLY A 28 -0.14 -15.36 -2.43
N THR A 29 -1.36 -14.91 -2.13
CA THR A 29 -1.58 -13.72 -1.29
C THR A 29 -2.85 -13.85 -0.45
N THR A 30 -2.87 -13.18 0.72
CA THR A 30 -4.08 -13.02 1.52
C THR A 30 -4.83 -11.73 1.20
N SER A 31 -4.30 -10.91 0.29
CA SER A 31 -4.87 -9.63 -0.13
C SER A 31 -5.78 -9.84 -1.33
N LYS A 32 -7.10 -9.89 -1.09
CA LYS A 32 -8.11 -10.12 -2.14
C LYS A 32 -8.62 -8.82 -2.72
N PRO A 33 -8.81 -8.72 -4.04
CA PRO A 33 -9.50 -7.58 -4.63
C PRO A 33 -10.97 -7.51 -4.16
N THR A 34 -11.43 -6.30 -3.84
CA THR A 34 -12.85 -6.03 -3.54
C THR A 34 -13.63 -5.56 -4.75
N ALA A 35 -12.94 -5.00 -5.76
CA ALA A 35 -13.52 -4.63 -7.04
C ALA A 35 -12.49 -4.80 -8.16
N LEU A 36 -12.98 -4.96 -9.40
CA LEU A 36 -12.14 -4.93 -10.61
C LEU A 36 -12.10 -3.54 -11.25
N ASP A 37 -13.07 -2.69 -10.96
CA ASP A 37 -13.11 -1.30 -11.42
C ASP A 37 -12.24 -0.39 -10.54
N PRO A 38 -11.25 0.33 -11.10
CA PRO A 38 -10.37 1.20 -10.31
C PRO A 38 -11.08 2.31 -9.55
N ALA A 39 -12.28 2.72 -9.96
CA ALA A 39 -13.07 3.71 -9.24
C ALA A 39 -13.76 3.17 -7.99
N GLY A 40 -13.78 1.84 -7.79
CA GLY A 40 -14.52 1.17 -6.72
C GLY A 40 -13.65 0.59 -5.59
N ALA A 41 -12.32 0.65 -5.68
CA ALA A 41 -11.48 0.09 -4.63
C ALA A 41 -10.21 0.91 -4.35
N TRP A 42 -9.89 0.98 -3.05
CA TRP A 42 -8.65 1.56 -2.52
C TRP A 42 -8.11 0.64 -1.42
N ASP A 43 -7.66 -0.54 -1.83
CA ASP A 43 -7.26 -1.65 -0.97
C ASP A 43 -6.34 -2.63 -1.70
N GLY A 44 -6.38 -3.92 -1.35
CA GLY A 44 -5.64 -4.99 -2.00
C GLY A 44 -5.92 -5.17 -3.49
N SER A 45 -7.00 -4.61 -4.03
CA SER A 45 -7.28 -4.57 -5.47
C SER A 45 -6.17 -3.87 -6.26
N TRP A 46 -5.44 -2.95 -5.64
CA TRP A 46 -4.33 -2.24 -6.25
C TRP A 46 -3.18 -3.16 -6.70
N GLU A 47 -3.04 -4.31 -6.06
CA GLU A 47 -2.06 -5.34 -6.46
C GLU A 47 -2.39 -5.94 -7.82
N LEU A 48 -3.69 -6.14 -8.10
CA LEU A 48 -4.15 -6.54 -9.42
C LEU A 48 -4.08 -5.38 -10.41
N TYR A 49 -4.54 -4.18 -10.02
CA TYR A 49 -4.60 -3.01 -10.90
C TYR A 49 -3.23 -2.63 -11.46
N ARG A 50 -2.17 -2.66 -10.64
CA ARG A 50 -0.79 -2.39 -11.07
C ARG A 50 -0.38 -3.22 -12.27
N ASN A 51 -0.89 -4.43 -12.40
CA ASN A 51 -0.48 -5.39 -13.42
C ASN A 51 -1.37 -5.35 -14.68
N ILE A 52 -2.64 -4.91 -14.56
CA ILE A 52 -3.59 -4.92 -15.68
C ILE A 52 -3.92 -3.54 -16.24
N TYR A 53 -3.80 -2.47 -15.46
CA TYR A 53 -4.05 -1.10 -15.92
C TYR A 53 -2.75 -0.34 -16.13
N GLN A 54 -2.74 0.56 -17.10
CA GLN A 54 -1.70 1.54 -17.31
C GLN A 54 -2.04 2.83 -16.57
N THR A 55 -1.04 3.60 -16.18
CA THR A 55 -1.14 4.93 -15.59
C THR A 55 -0.36 5.93 -16.42
N LEU A 56 -0.52 7.24 -16.20
CA LEU A 56 0.30 8.25 -16.91
C LEU A 56 1.77 8.15 -16.54
N LEU A 57 2.05 7.91 -15.27
CA LEU A 57 3.39 7.77 -14.69
C LEU A 57 3.49 6.44 -13.94
N TYR A 58 4.68 5.96 -13.68
CA TYR A 58 4.95 4.76 -12.87
C TYR A 58 6.17 4.96 -11.98
N PHE A 59 6.31 4.14 -10.93
CA PHE A 59 7.53 4.08 -10.12
C PHE A 59 8.51 3.07 -10.74
N PRO A 60 9.71 3.51 -11.16
CA PRO A 60 10.72 2.60 -11.71
C PRO A 60 11.39 1.76 -10.61
N LYS A 61 12.28 0.86 -11.02
CA LYS A 61 13.08 0.04 -10.09
C LYS A 61 13.87 0.92 -9.13
N SER A 62 13.73 0.64 -7.84
CA SER A 62 14.52 1.28 -6.77
C SER A 62 14.41 2.82 -6.70
N SER A 63 13.31 3.40 -7.18
CA SER A 63 13.10 4.85 -7.13
C SER A 63 11.65 5.20 -6.79
N GLY A 64 11.49 6.14 -5.84
CA GLY A 64 10.21 6.78 -5.54
C GLY A 64 9.89 7.99 -6.43
N THR A 65 10.76 8.31 -7.41
CA THR A 65 10.51 9.39 -8.37
C THR A 65 9.77 8.85 -9.59
N PRO A 66 8.54 9.32 -9.86
CA PRO A 66 7.76 8.85 -11.00
C PRO A 66 8.45 9.10 -12.34
N GLN A 67 8.25 8.16 -13.26
CA GLN A 67 8.72 8.22 -14.65
C GLN A 67 7.53 8.03 -15.61
N PRO A 68 7.63 8.47 -16.87
CA PRO A 68 6.58 8.30 -17.87
C PRO A 68 6.21 6.83 -18.13
N ASP A 69 4.89 6.49 -18.06
CA ASP A 69 4.31 5.22 -18.51
C ASP A 69 3.52 5.42 -19.80
N ALA A 70 2.22 5.73 -19.74
CA ALA A 70 1.44 6.11 -20.93
C ALA A 70 1.82 7.49 -21.43
N ALA A 71 2.26 8.38 -20.57
CA ALA A 71 2.80 9.67 -20.99
C ALA A 71 4.18 9.51 -21.64
N GLU A 72 4.47 10.35 -22.64
CA GLU A 72 5.82 10.63 -23.15
C GLU A 72 6.55 11.57 -22.18
N SER A 73 5.81 12.59 -21.68
CA SER A 73 6.33 13.57 -20.73
C SER A 73 5.22 14.17 -19.88
N CYS A 74 5.54 14.51 -18.64
CA CYS A 74 4.66 15.27 -17.75
C CYS A 74 5.47 16.29 -16.94
N GLY A 75 4.80 17.39 -16.55
CA GLY A 75 5.42 18.40 -15.68
C GLY A 75 4.48 19.51 -15.27
N PHE A 76 4.80 20.19 -14.16
CA PHE A 76 4.16 21.45 -13.81
C PHE A 76 4.57 22.54 -14.81
N THR A 77 3.61 23.32 -15.27
CA THR A 77 3.80 24.44 -16.18
C THR A 77 3.76 25.79 -15.47
N ASP A 78 3.52 25.77 -14.16
CA ASP A 78 3.52 26.96 -13.28
C ASP A 78 4.44 26.75 -12.06
N ASN A 79 4.72 27.83 -11.33
CA ASN A 79 5.52 27.81 -10.11
C ASN A 79 4.70 27.55 -8.84
N ALA A 80 3.39 27.37 -8.99
CA ALA A 80 2.46 27.15 -7.87
C ALA A 80 2.10 25.68 -7.67
N SER A 81 2.60 24.78 -8.52
CA SER A 81 2.22 23.35 -8.55
C SER A 81 0.71 23.16 -8.66
N GLN A 82 0.07 23.94 -9.58
CA GLN A 82 -1.37 23.91 -9.82
C GLN A 82 -1.75 23.55 -11.26
N LEU A 83 -0.83 23.66 -12.22
CA LEU A 83 -1.04 23.31 -13.62
C LEU A 83 -0.08 22.18 -14.01
N TYR A 84 -0.63 20.98 -14.19
CA TYR A 84 0.16 19.81 -14.55
C TYR A 84 -0.21 19.33 -15.95
N ARG A 85 0.76 19.33 -16.87
CA ARG A 85 0.56 18.95 -18.27
C ARG A 85 1.26 17.62 -18.55
N CYS A 86 0.55 16.71 -19.24
CA CYS A 86 1.08 15.46 -19.76
C CYS A 86 0.85 15.40 -21.28
N THR A 87 1.85 14.91 -22.01
CA THR A 87 1.74 14.52 -23.41
C THR A 87 1.84 13.00 -23.49
N LEU A 88 0.92 12.36 -24.18
CA LEU A 88 0.85 10.90 -24.32
C LEU A 88 1.83 10.41 -25.37
N LYS A 89 2.27 9.17 -25.27
CA LYS A 89 2.96 8.45 -26.33
C LYS A 89 2.05 8.21 -27.52
N ASP A 90 2.63 8.18 -28.71
CA ASP A 90 1.87 7.88 -29.94
C ASP A 90 1.41 6.42 -29.99
N GLY A 91 0.21 6.21 -30.55
CA GLY A 91 -0.29 4.88 -30.91
C GLY A 91 -0.66 3.96 -29.76
N LEU A 92 -0.89 4.49 -28.56
CA LEU A 92 -1.35 3.71 -27.41
C LEU A 92 -2.77 3.16 -27.65
N THR A 93 -2.99 1.92 -27.25
CA THR A 93 -4.30 1.26 -27.34
C THR A 93 -4.62 0.44 -26.11
N PHE A 94 -5.89 0.28 -25.82
CA PHE A 94 -6.38 -0.77 -24.93
C PHE A 94 -6.27 -2.16 -25.59
N ALA A 95 -6.45 -3.22 -24.80
CA ALA A 95 -6.30 -4.60 -25.24
C ALA A 95 -7.29 -4.98 -26.38
N ASN A 96 -8.44 -4.31 -26.49
CA ASN A 96 -9.41 -4.49 -27.57
C ASN A 96 -9.04 -3.72 -28.86
N GLY A 97 -8.04 -2.84 -28.81
CA GLY A 97 -7.58 -2.02 -29.93
C GLY A 97 -8.18 -0.61 -29.97
N ASN A 98 -9.07 -0.23 -29.05
CA ASN A 98 -9.54 1.14 -28.89
C ASN A 98 -8.38 2.07 -28.53
N ALA A 99 -8.42 3.31 -29.00
CA ALA A 99 -7.37 4.29 -28.74
C ALA A 99 -7.32 4.67 -27.26
N LEU A 100 -6.11 4.70 -26.69
CA LEU A 100 -5.84 5.34 -25.41
C LEU A 100 -5.31 6.75 -25.71
N ASP A 101 -6.20 7.72 -25.72
CA ASP A 101 -5.96 9.11 -26.07
C ASP A 101 -6.26 10.06 -24.88
N ALA A 102 -6.12 11.37 -25.11
CA ALA A 102 -6.40 12.39 -24.10
C ALA A 102 -7.84 12.35 -23.58
N GLN A 103 -8.82 11.92 -24.38
CA GLN A 103 -10.21 11.79 -23.95
C GLN A 103 -10.40 10.59 -23.03
N ALA A 104 -9.73 9.46 -23.31
CA ALA A 104 -9.73 8.30 -22.43
C ALA A 104 -9.09 8.62 -21.06
N VAL A 105 -8.00 9.38 -21.06
CA VAL A 105 -7.40 9.87 -19.81
C VAL A 105 -8.39 10.74 -19.02
N LYS A 106 -8.95 11.76 -19.67
CA LYS A 106 -9.95 12.64 -19.05
C LYS A 106 -11.14 11.85 -18.49
N HIS A 107 -11.69 10.92 -19.26
CA HIS A 107 -12.77 10.04 -18.83
C HIS A 107 -12.41 9.26 -17.56
N SER A 108 -11.22 8.67 -17.49
CA SER A 108 -10.78 7.85 -16.36
C SER A 108 -10.79 8.62 -15.02
N PHE A 109 -10.31 9.85 -15.03
CA PHE A 109 -10.29 10.68 -13.81
C PHE A 109 -11.67 11.27 -13.48
N GLU A 110 -12.39 11.81 -14.49
CA GLU A 110 -13.70 12.42 -14.28
C GLU A 110 -14.73 11.41 -13.77
N ARG A 111 -14.71 10.15 -14.27
CA ARG A 111 -15.62 9.11 -13.77
C ARG A 111 -15.36 8.77 -12.32
N THR A 112 -14.10 8.61 -11.90
CA THR A 112 -13.76 8.32 -10.49
C THR A 112 -14.23 9.46 -9.55
N LEU A 113 -14.07 10.71 -9.99
CA LEU A 113 -14.57 11.88 -9.26
C LEU A 113 -16.11 11.96 -9.22
N ALA A 114 -16.80 11.49 -10.28
CA ALA A 114 -18.27 11.54 -10.41
C ALA A 114 -18.97 10.41 -9.67
N ILE A 115 -18.47 9.17 -9.75
CA ILE A 115 -19.05 7.96 -9.13
C ILE A 115 -19.09 8.09 -7.61
N LYS A 116 -18.02 8.57 -6.99
CA LYS A 116 -17.91 8.80 -5.52
C LYS A 116 -18.17 7.53 -4.70
N ASP A 117 -17.68 6.41 -5.19
CA ASP A 117 -17.75 5.17 -4.44
C ASP A 117 -17.01 5.31 -3.11
N PRO A 118 -17.60 4.90 -1.98
CA PRO A 118 -16.97 5.02 -0.66
C PRO A 118 -15.71 4.15 -0.51
N GLY A 119 -15.61 3.03 -1.25
CA GLY A 119 -14.42 2.17 -1.30
C GLY A 119 -13.36 2.64 -2.29
N GLY A 120 -13.67 3.62 -3.14
CA GLY A 120 -12.80 4.07 -4.22
C GLY A 120 -11.81 5.17 -3.84
N PRO A 121 -10.79 5.41 -4.70
CA PRO A 121 -9.67 6.31 -4.41
C PRO A 121 -9.97 7.79 -4.72
N ARG A 122 -11.23 8.20 -4.78
CA ARG A 122 -11.65 9.56 -5.12
C ARG A 122 -10.89 10.63 -4.32
N GLN A 123 -10.65 10.39 -3.03
CA GLN A 123 -9.99 11.34 -2.13
C GLN A 123 -8.59 11.73 -2.62
N LEU A 124 -7.84 10.82 -3.23
CA LEU A 124 -6.53 11.10 -3.81
C LEU A 124 -6.61 12.05 -5.00
N LEU A 125 -7.73 12.03 -5.74
CA LEU A 125 -7.96 12.83 -6.95
C LEU A 125 -8.70 14.14 -6.66
N GLU A 126 -9.14 14.41 -5.44
CA GLU A 126 -9.94 15.59 -5.08
C GLU A 126 -9.23 16.93 -5.29
N SER A 127 -7.90 16.94 -5.39
CA SER A 127 -7.15 18.15 -5.76
C SER A 127 -7.45 18.63 -7.17
N ILE A 128 -7.96 17.77 -8.07
CA ILE A 128 -8.32 18.13 -9.44
C ILE A 128 -9.55 19.05 -9.43
N ASP A 129 -9.43 20.21 -10.06
CA ASP A 129 -10.54 21.15 -10.32
C ASP A 129 -11.22 20.80 -11.64
N ARG A 130 -10.44 20.75 -12.72
CA ARG A 130 -10.89 20.38 -14.06
C ARG A 130 -9.75 19.79 -14.89
N ILE A 131 -10.13 19.09 -15.95
CA ILE A 131 -9.20 18.47 -16.90
C ILE A 131 -9.50 19.00 -18.30
N GLU A 132 -8.50 19.56 -18.95
CA GLU A 132 -8.57 20.02 -20.33
C GLU A 132 -7.75 19.10 -21.23
N THR A 133 -8.19 18.94 -22.48
CA THR A 133 -7.46 18.21 -23.51
C THR A 133 -7.10 19.16 -24.66
N ASP A 134 -5.91 19.00 -25.24
CA ASP A 134 -5.44 19.77 -26.38
C ASP A 134 -5.00 18.76 -27.45
N GLY A 135 -5.88 18.57 -28.45
CA GLY A 135 -5.76 17.45 -29.39
C GLY A 135 -6.03 16.09 -28.74
N ASP A 136 -5.46 15.05 -29.35
CA ASP A 136 -5.67 13.66 -28.93
C ASP A 136 -4.57 13.16 -27.97
N ASP A 137 -3.48 13.91 -27.81
CA ASP A 137 -2.27 13.50 -27.08
C ASP A 137 -1.97 14.30 -25.81
N THR A 138 -2.64 15.41 -25.58
CA THR A 138 -2.29 16.31 -24.49
C THR A 138 -3.42 16.46 -23.47
N VAL A 139 -3.07 16.31 -22.18
CA VAL A 139 -3.97 16.50 -21.03
C VAL A 139 -3.38 17.53 -20.08
N VAL A 140 -4.19 18.47 -19.62
CA VAL A 140 -3.83 19.49 -18.64
C VAL A 140 -4.74 19.37 -17.43
N PHE A 141 -4.15 19.06 -16.28
CA PHE A 141 -4.84 19.03 -14.99
C PHE A 141 -4.70 20.40 -14.32
N HIS A 142 -5.85 21.00 -14.00
CA HIS A 142 -5.93 22.18 -13.15
C HIS A 142 -6.25 21.75 -11.73
N LEU A 143 -5.42 22.13 -10.76
CA LEU A 143 -5.57 21.76 -9.38
C LEU A 143 -6.18 22.92 -8.58
N LYS A 144 -7.10 22.61 -7.66
CA LYS A 144 -7.78 23.60 -6.77
C LYS A 144 -6.81 24.36 -5.88
N LYS A 145 -5.74 23.68 -5.47
CA LYS A 145 -4.66 24.20 -4.61
C LYS A 145 -3.34 23.59 -5.07
N SER A 146 -2.24 24.19 -4.64
CA SER A 146 -0.90 23.63 -4.83
C SER A 146 -0.85 22.17 -4.37
N ASN A 147 -0.39 21.26 -5.23
CA ASN A 147 -0.21 19.85 -4.90
C ASN A 147 1.01 19.27 -5.64
N ALA A 148 2.19 19.51 -5.10
CA ALA A 148 3.45 19.00 -5.65
C ALA A 148 3.59 17.46 -5.55
N THR A 149 2.69 16.77 -4.79
CA THR A 149 2.63 15.29 -4.77
C THR A 149 1.77 14.72 -5.90
N PHE A 150 1.10 15.56 -6.69
CA PHE A 150 0.23 15.12 -7.78
C PHE A 150 0.90 14.15 -8.78
N PRO A 151 2.16 14.33 -9.20
CA PRO A 151 2.87 13.35 -10.02
C PRO A 151 2.98 11.96 -9.38
N LEU A 152 3.13 11.90 -8.05
CA LEU A 152 3.19 10.64 -7.30
C LEU A 152 1.84 9.93 -7.34
N ILE A 153 0.74 10.68 -7.21
CA ILE A 153 -0.63 10.15 -7.32
C ILE A 153 -0.87 9.56 -8.73
N LEU A 154 -0.38 10.25 -9.78
CA LEU A 154 -0.50 9.77 -11.17
C LEU A 154 0.29 8.47 -11.45
N ALA A 155 1.18 8.07 -10.55
CA ALA A 155 1.92 6.81 -10.62
C ALA A 155 1.27 5.69 -9.79
N THR A 156 0.18 5.97 -9.07
CA THR A 156 -0.56 4.99 -8.27
C THR A 156 -1.71 4.35 -9.06
N PRO A 157 -2.22 3.19 -8.64
CA PRO A 157 -3.41 2.58 -9.24
C PRO A 157 -4.69 3.43 -9.16
N ALA A 158 -4.74 4.45 -8.28
CA ALA A 158 -5.83 5.44 -8.28
C ALA A 158 -5.98 6.19 -9.63
N ALA A 159 -4.89 6.27 -10.38
CA ALA A 159 -4.82 6.93 -11.69
C ALA A 159 -4.87 5.94 -12.87
N SER A 160 -5.43 4.75 -12.67
CA SER A 160 -5.61 3.74 -13.71
C SER A 160 -6.43 4.27 -14.89
N LEU A 161 -5.92 4.04 -16.11
CA LEU A 161 -6.57 4.46 -17.35
C LEU A 161 -7.53 3.37 -17.84
N VAL A 162 -8.76 3.75 -18.13
CA VAL A 162 -9.84 2.85 -18.53
C VAL A 162 -10.45 3.25 -19.87
N ASP A 163 -10.92 2.26 -20.62
CA ASP A 163 -11.53 2.44 -21.94
C ASP A 163 -12.94 3.07 -21.82
N PRO A 164 -13.18 4.27 -22.38
CA PRO A 164 -14.46 4.95 -22.31
C PRO A 164 -15.62 4.16 -22.94
N GLU A 165 -15.34 3.25 -23.88
CA GLU A 165 -16.37 2.44 -24.53
C GLU A 165 -16.84 1.28 -23.66
N THR A 166 -16.04 0.85 -22.68
CA THR A 166 -16.33 -0.29 -21.80
C THR A 166 -16.63 0.12 -20.37
N PHE A 167 -16.02 1.19 -19.86
CA PHE A 167 -16.24 1.68 -18.50
C PHE A 167 -17.24 2.84 -18.46
N PRO A 168 -18.41 2.68 -17.81
CA PRO A 168 -19.41 3.75 -17.71
C PRO A 168 -18.89 4.99 -16.99
N ALA A 169 -19.35 6.18 -17.38
CA ALA A 169 -18.91 7.45 -16.80
C ALA A 169 -19.50 7.73 -15.40
N ASP A 170 -20.62 7.10 -15.04
CA ASP A 170 -21.48 7.47 -13.91
C ASP A 170 -21.69 6.35 -12.87
N ARG A 171 -21.16 5.15 -13.12
CA ARG A 171 -21.27 3.99 -12.23
C ARG A 171 -20.08 3.05 -12.38
N LEU A 172 -19.91 2.15 -11.43
CA LEU A 172 -18.91 1.09 -11.52
C LEU A 172 -19.24 0.11 -12.65
N LEU A 173 -18.20 -0.50 -13.21
CA LEU A 173 -18.34 -1.61 -14.14
C LEU A 173 -18.77 -2.87 -13.37
N GLU A 174 -19.86 -3.49 -13.80
CA GLU A 174 -20.42 -4.72 -13.19
C GLU A 174 -19.97 -6.00 -13.93
N SER A 175 -18.93 -5.93 -14.76
CA SER A 175 -18.42 -7.06 -15.55
C SER A 175 -17.06 -7.52 -15.05
N ASP A 176 -16.83 -8.83 -15.12
CA ASP A 176 -15.51 -9.44 -14.90
C ASP A 176 -14.65 -9.42 -16.19
N GLU A 177 -15.23 -9.05 -17.32
CA GLU A 177 -14.51 -8.85 -18.58
C GLU A 177 -13.87 -7.45 -18.59
N ILE A 178 -12.60 -7.41 -18.19
CA ILE A 178 -11.84 -6.17 -18.08
C ILE A 178 -11.06 -5.89 -19.36
N VAL A 179 -11.32 -4.74 -19.96
CA VAL A 179 -10.51 -4.19 -21.06
C VAL A 179 -9.60 -3.11 -20.51
N ALA A 180 -8.30 -3.39 -20.46
CA ALA A 180 -7.30 -2.49 -19.91
C ALA A 180 -6.11 -2.35 -20.86
N SER A 181 -5.14 -1.50 -20.54
CA SER A 181 -3.96 -1.21 -21.37
C SER A 181 -2.64 -1.60 -20.71
N GLY A 182 -2.66 -2.20 -19.52
CA GLY A 182 -1.46 -2.56 -18.77
C GLY A 182 -0.65 -3.70 -19.34
N PRO A 183 0.44 -4.11 -18.64
CA PRO A 183 1.34 -5.17 -19.07
C PRO A 183 0.65 -6.52 -19.31
N TYR A 184 -0.40 -6.82 -18.52
CA TYR A 184 -1.18 -8.04 -18.63
C TYR A 184 -2.66 -7.74 -18.91
N LYS A 185 -3.33 -8.73 -19.47
CA LYS A 185 -4.78 -8.85 -19.56
C LYS A 185 -5.26 -9.80 -18.48
N LEU A 186 -6.41 -9.51 -17.89
CA LEU A 186 -7.11 -10.43 -17.00
C LEU A 186 -7.82 -11.49 -17.86
N ALA A 187 -7.30 -12.71 -17.85
CA ALA A 187 -7.83 -13.83 -18.65
C ALA A 187 -8.91 -14.59 -17.91
N HIS A 188 -8.81 -14.70 -16.58
CA HIS A 188 -9.81 -15.32 -15.73
C HIS A 188 -9.80 -14.66 -14.34
N TYR A 189 -10.97 -14.58 -13.70
CA TYR A 189 -11.11 -14.06 -12.35
C TYR A 189 -12.16 -14.85 -11.56
N ASP A 190 -11.76 -15.41 -10.43
CA ASP A 190 -12.65 -15.89 -9.37
C ASP A 190 -12.22 -15.16 -8.07
N PRO A 191 -13.07 -14.29 -7.50
CA PRO A 191 -12.70 -13.48 -6.33
C PRO A 191 -12.39 -14.32 -5.07
N ARG A 192 -12.75 -15.60 -5.06
CA ARG A 192 -12.49 -16.51 -3.93
C ARG A 192 -11.27 -17.39 -4.15
N GLU A 193 -10.81 -17.52 -5.38
CA GLU A 193 -9.78 -18.49 -5.74
C GLU A 193 -8.56 -17.85 -6.39
N ARG A 194 -8.72 -17.17 -7.54
CA ARG A 194 -7.58 -16.68 -8.31
C ARG A 194 -7.91 -15.66 -9.39
N ALA A 195 -6.87 -14.92 -9.79
CA ALA A 195 -6.82 -14.17 -11.04
C ALA A 195 -5.72 -14.74 -11.94
N GLU A 196 -6.03 -14.96 -13.22
CA GLU A 196 -5.08 -15.41 -14.24
C GLU A 196 -4.76 -14.24 -15.18
N LEU A 197 -3.48 -13.89 -15.23
CA LEU A 197 -2.93 -12.80 -16.02
C LEU A 197 -2.13 -13.36 -17.19
N VAL A 198 -2.38 -12.85 -18.40
CA VAL A 198 -1.62 -13.20 -19.60
C VAL A 198 -1.06 -11.94 -20.24
N ARG A 199 0.13 -12.05 -20.84
CA ARG A 199 0.80 -10.94 -21.53
C ARG A 199 -0.16 -10.16 -22.43
N ASN A 200 -0.10 -8.85 -22.35
CA ASN A 200 -0.82 -7.96 -23.26
C ASN A 200 0.12 -7.58 -24.42
N GLU A 201 -0.08 -8.17 -25.58
CA GLU A 201 0.72 -7.90 -26.78
C GLU A 201 0.58 -6.46 -27.32
N ARG A 202 -0.42 -5.71 -26.84
CA ARG A 202 -0.65 -4.31 -27.22
C ARG A 202 -0.07 -3.32 -26.21
N TYR A 203 0.55 -3.80 -25.12
CA TYR A 203 1.13 -2.92 -24.13
C TYR A 203 2.26 -2.06 -24.71
N GLY A 204 2.09 -0.74 -24.67
CA GLY A 204 3.06 0.25 -25.18
C GLY A 204 3.89 0.97 -24.11
N GLY A 205 3.83 0.52 -22.87
CA GLY A 205 4.55 1.14 -21.74
C GLY A 205 6.00 0.65 -21.58
N PRO A 206 6.70 1.10 -20.53
CA PRO A 206 8.12 0.85 -20.30
C PRO A 206 8.43 -0.50 -19.64
N ALA A 207 7.45 -1.23 -19.11
CA ALA A 207 7.67 -2.50 -18.44
C ALA A 207 8.18 -3.56 -19.42
N LYS A 208 9.27 -4.23 -19.05
CA LYS A 208 9.79 -5.38 -19.78
C LYS A 208 9.31 -6.64 -19.07
N LEU A 209 8.44 -7.39 -19.75
CA LEU A 209 7.88 -8.61 -19.18
C LEU A 209 8.89 -9.75 -19.30
N HIS A 210 9.22 -10.34 -18.14
CA HIS A 210 10.13 -11.47 -18.02
C HIS A 210 9.40 -12.83 -17.94
N ASN A 211 8.06 -12.82 -18.00
CA ASN A 211 7.19 -13.98 -18.07
C ASN A 211 5.99 -13.67 -18.97
N ASP A 212 5.28 -14.70 -19.41
CA ASP A 212 4.11 -14.58 -20.30
C ASP A 212 2.78 -14.70 -19.56
N ALA A 213 2.80 -15.29 -18.36
CA ALA A 213 1.62 -15.49 -17.54
C ALA A 213 1.93 -15.50 -16.05
N VAL A 214 0.99 -15.00 -15.25
CA VAL A 214 1.02 -15.02 -13.79
C VAL A 214 -0.35 -15.40 -13.27
N THR A 215 -0.40 -16.32 -12.30
CA THR A 215 -1.61 -16.64 -11.56
C THR A 215 -1.47 -16.10 -10.13
N ILE A 216 -2.41 -15.28 -9.69
CA ILE A 216 -2.50 -14.81 -8.30
C ILE A 216 -3.55 -15.66 -7.59
N ARG A 217 -3.14 -16.49 -6.63
CA ARG A 217 -4.05 -17.31 -5.81
C ARG A 217 -4.36 -16.60 -4.50
N TYR A 218 -5.63 -16.55 -4.16
CA TYR A 218 -6.14 -15.90 -2.96
C TYR A 218 -6.36 -16.91 -1.83
N PHE A 219 -5.89 -16.56 -0.64
CA PHE A 219 -6.03 -17.35 0.57
C PHE A 219 -6.78 -16.55 1.64
N ASP A 220 -7.51 -17.21 2.52
CA ASP A 220 -8.19 -16.54 3.64
C ASP A 220 -7.20 -16.20 4.76
N ASP A 221 -6.17 -17.02 4.94
CA ASP A 221 -5.12 -16.82 5.93
C ASP A 221 -3.77 -17.38 5.47
N SER A 222 -2.73 -17.09 6.24
CA SER A 222 -1.34 -17.44 5.89
C SER A 222 -0.97 -18.92 6.11
N GLY A 223 -1.73 -19.66 6.89
CA GLY A 223 -1.45 -21.09 7.12
C GLY A 223 -1.56 -21.90 5.85
N PRO A 224 -2.76 -21.98 5.22
CA PRO A 224 -2.93 -22.64 3.93
C PRO A 224 -2.05 -22.08 2.82
N MET A 225 -1.72 -20.77 2.85
CA MET A 225 -0.83 -20.17 1.86
C MET A 225 0.60 -20.72 1.99
N LEU A 226 1.14 -20.81 3.21
CA LEU A 226 2.48 -21.38 3.44
C LEU A 226 2.51 -22.88 3.09
N GLU A 227 1.47 -23.63 3.46
CA GLU A 227 1.33 -25.05 3.08
C GLU A 227 1.33 -25.24 1.54
N ALA A 228 0.60 -24.37 0.82
CA ALA A 228 0.60 -24.39 -0.64
C ALA A 228 2.00 -24.10 -1.24
N LEU A 229 2.79 -23.22 -0.61
CA LEU A 229 4.18 -22.98 -1.01
C LEU A 229 5.05 -24.22 -0.75
N GLU A 230 4.94 -24.83 0.42
CA GLU A 230 5.70 -26.04 0.77
C GLU A 230 5.39 -27.21 -0.16
N ASN A 231 4.13 -27.35 -0.59
CA ASN A 231 3.64 -28.36 -1.53
C ASN A 231 3.91 -28.04 -3.02
N ARG A 232 4.54 -26.90 -3.33
CA ARG A 232 4.77 -26.41 -4.71
C ARG A 232 3.49 -26.15 -5.52
N GLU A 233 2.39 -25.81 -4.84
CA GLU A 233 1.16 -25.36 -5.48
C GLU A 233 1.19 -23.87 -5.84
N ILE A 234 2.06 -23.10 -5.18
CA ILE A 234 2.44 -21.73 -5.52
C ILE A 234 3.96 -21.61 -5.54
N ASP A 235 4.48 -20.66 -6.30
CA ASP A 235 5.92 -20.41 -6.46
C ASP A 235 6.49 -19.46 -5.43
N LEU A 236 5.68 -18.50 -4.99
CA LEU A 236 6.05 -17.51 -3.99
C LEU A 236 4.82 -16.96 -3.25
N THR A 237 5.06 -16.42 -2.06
CA THR A 237 4.05 -15.69 -1.30
C THR A 237 4.23 -14.18 -1.48
N TYR A 238 3.14 -13.42 -1.42
CA TYR A 238 3.18 -11.97 -1.37
C TYR A 238 2.14 -11.47 -0.37
N ARG A 239 2.59 -10.82 0.72
CA ARG A 239 1.82 -10.43 1.90
C ARG A 239 1.21 -11.60 2.68
N GLY A 240 0.89 -11.36 3.92
CA GLY A 240 0.09 -12.24 4.77
C GLY A 240 0.87 -13.17 5.69
N LEU A 241 2.17 -13.45 5.48
CA LEU A 241 2.93 -14.30 6.41
C LEU A 241 2.98 -13.71 7.82
N SER A 242 2.72 -14.54 8.83
CA SER A 242 2.87 -14.13 10.24
C SER A 242 4.33 -14.01 10.65
N PRO A 243 4.67 -13.27 11.74
CA PRO A 243 6.03 -13.19 12.27
C PRO A 243 6.65 -14.56 12.55
N GLU A 244 5.86 -15.51 13.05
CA GLU A 244 6.28 -16.88 13.32
C GLU A 244 6.65 -17.63 12.04
N GLN A 245 5.87 -17.47 10.98
CA GLN A 245 6.10 -18.09 9.69
C GLN A 245 7.33 -17.48 9.01
N ILE A 246 7.48 -16.16 9.02
CA ILE A 246 8.67 -15.46 8.51
C ILE A 246 9.93 -15.98 9.20
N THR A 247 9.90 -16.05 10.54
CA THR A 247 11.02 -16.58 11.33
C THR A 247 11.29 -18.05 11.00
N ALA A 248 10.24 -18.88 10.82
CA ALA A 248 10.39 -20.27 10.46
C ALA A 248 11.07 -20.45 9.09
N VAL A 249 10.68 -19.67 8.09
CA VAL A 249 11.32 -19.67 6.77
C VAL A 249 12.78 -19.21 6.88
N GLN A 250 13.04 -18.13 7.61
CA GLN A 250 14.38 -17.57 7.81
C GLN A 250 15.34 -18.57 8.47
N GLU A 251 14.85 -19.38 9.40
CA GLU A 251 15.63 -20.40 10.12
C GLU A 251 15.67 -21.75 9.40
N GLY A 252 15.07 -21.85 8.22
CA GLY A 252 15.01 -23.10 7.45
C GLY A 252 14.17 -24.20 8.12
N ARG A 253 13.16 -23.81 8.90
CA ARG A 253 12.23 -24.73 9.59
C ARG A 253 10.96 -25.03 8.79
N THR A 254 11.02 -24.89 7.47
CA THR A 254 9.98 -25.28 6.52
C THR A 254 10.15 -26.76 6.14
N GLU A 255 9.07 -27.42 5.73
CA GLU A 255 9.13 -28.80 5.25
C GLU A 255 9.89 -28.91 3.92
N ASN A 256 9.89 -27.85 3.11
CA ASN A 256 10.61 -27.77 1.85
C ASN A 256 11.85 -26.89 2.00
N ALA A 257 13.04 -27.52 1.92
CA ALA A 257 14.34 -26.83 2.04
C ALA A 257 14.68 -25.93 0.82
N ASP A 258 13.88 -25.96 -0.24
CA ASP A 258 14.08 -25.17 -1.47
C ASP A 258 13.35 -23.82 -1.43
N ILE A 259 12.96 -23.38 -0.24
CA ILE A 259 12.32 -22.09 -0.01
C ILE A 259 13.32 -21.12 0.63
N SER A 260 13.40 -19.91 0.10
CA SER A 260 14.17 -18.81 0.67
C SER A 260 13.28 -17.61 0.99
N LEU A 261 13.69 -16.84 1.99
CA LEU A 261 13.04 -15.60 2.38
C LEU A 261 13.74 -14.41 1.71
N HIS A 262 12.95 -13.57 1.05
CA HIS A 262 13.39 -12.29 0.49
C HIS A 262 12.76 -11.16 1.29
N GLU A 263 13.55 -10.14 1.57
CA GLU A 263 13.13 -8.98 2.34
C GLU A 263 13.25 -7.72 1.49
N ALA A 264 12.19 -6.90 1.50
CA ALA A 264 12.19 -5.57 0.92
C ALA A 264 11.82 -4.52 1.97
N VAL A 265 12.21 -3.28 1.73
CA VAL A 265 11.82 -2.16 2.58
C VAL A 265 10.31 -2.03 2.57
N GLY A 266 9.72 -2.09 3.76
CA GLY A 266 8.31 -1.81 3.96
C GLY A 266 8.14 -0.39 4.48
N THR A 267 7.05 0.24 4.08
CA THR A 267 6.72 1.60 4.47
C THR A 267 5.35 1.71 5.13
N GLU A 268 4.74 0.57 5.42
CA GLU A 268 3.56 0.48 6.28
C GLU A 268 3.93 0.85 7.73
N ILE A 269 3.05 1.57 8.41
CA ILE A 269 3.24 1.98 9.80
C ILE A 269 2.07 1.57 10.68
N ARG A 270 2.36 1.36 11.98
CA ARG A 270 1.36 1.22 13.04
C ARG A 270 1.52 2.33 14.06
N TYR A 271 0.39 2.85 14.51
CA TYR A 271 0.36 3.97 15.43
C TYR A 271 -0.91 3.99 16.27
N LEU A 272 -0.85 4.66 17.42
CA LEU A 272 -2.02 4.98 18.24
C LEU A 272 -2.56 6.36 17.87
N VAL A 273 -3.89 6.49 17.92
CA VAL A 273 -4.63 7.74 17.77
C VAL A 273 -5.29 8.07 19.09
N PHE A 274 -5.10 9.29 19.57
CA PHE A 274 -5.74 9.80 20.79
C PHE A 274 -6.88 10.75 20.43
N ASN A 275 -8.08 10.45 20.94
CA ASN A 275 -9.26 11.28 20.73
C ASN A 275 -9.41 12.27 21.89
N PRO A 276 -9.20 13.58 21.66
CA PRO A 276 -9.28 14.59 22.72
C PRO A 276 -10.70 14.85 23.26
N ALA A 277 -11.71 14.19 22.75
CA ALA A 277 -13.06 14.24 23.31
C ALA A 277 -13.22 13.42 24.58
N PHE A 278 -12.23 12.59 24.93
CA PHE A 278 -12.29 11.70 26.09
C PHE A 278 -11.37 12.16 27.22
N GLU A 279 -11.88 11.98 28.48
CA GLU A 279 -11.11 12.26 29.69
C GLU A 279 -9.82 11.43 29.70
N GLY A 280 -8.72 12.10 30.00
CA GLY A 280 -7.36 11.55 29.94
C GLY A 280 -6.70 11.71 28.58
N ALA A 281 -7.36 11.31 27.48
CA ALA A 281 -6.79 11.45 26.13
C ALA A 281 -6.68 12.92 25.66
N GLU A 282 -7.51 13.82 26.19
CA GLU A 282 -7.46 15.28 25.90
C GLU A 282 -6.19 15.95 26.43
N GLN A 283 -5.59 15.39 27.50
CA GLN A 283 -4.46 16.02 28.18
C GLN A 283 -3.13 15.70 27.48
N PRO A 284 -2.37 16.71 27.00
CA PRO A 284 -1.06 16.45 26.38
C PRO A 284 -0.12 15.65 27.28
N ALA A 285 -0.10 15.93 28.59
CA ALA A 285 0.76 15.22 29.53
C ALA A 285 0.51 13.70 29.60
N VAL A 286 -0.76 13.28 29.46
CA VAL A 286 -1.12 11.85 29.43
C VAL A 286 -0.57 11.19 28.15
N ARG A 287 -0.76 11.82 26.99
CA ARG A 287 -0.25 11.31 25.72
C ARG A 287 1.27 11.25 25.69
N GLN A 288 1.93 12.29 26.22
CA GLN A 288 3.39 12.38 26.34
C GLN A 288 3.94 11.34 27.33
N ALA A 289 3.26 11.10 28.45
CA ALA A 289 3.64 10.05 29.40
C ALA A 289 3.53 8.64 28.77
N ILE A 290 2.48 8.37 27.98
CA ILE A 290 2.36 7.13 27.21
C ILE A 290 3.50 7.02 26.18
N ALA A 291 3.80 8.10 25.45
CA ALA A 291 4.91 8.13 24.48
C ALA A 291 6.27 7.85 25.16
N GLN A 292 6.44 8.32 26.40
CA GLN A 292 7.65 8.11 27.22
C GLN A 292 7.78 6.68 27.76
N LEU A 293 6.66 5.95 27.96
CA LEU A 293 6.64 4.62 28.57
C LEU A 293 6.75 3.49 27.54
N ILE A 294 6.20 3.65 26.34
CA ILE A 294 6.16 2.58 25.34
C ILE A 294 7.57 2.22 24.87
N ASP A 295 8.02 1.01 25.25
CA ASP A 295 9.24 0.39 24.73
C ASP A 295 8.96 -0.30 23.38
N ARG A 296 9.16 0.46 22.29
CA ARG A 296 8.99 -0.02 20.92
C ARG A 296 9.93 -1.16 20.55
N LYS A 297 11.15 -1.17 21.15
CA LYS A 297 12.15 -2.22 20.91
C LYS A 297 11.68 -3.55 21.49
N THR A 298 11.11 -3.52 22.71
CA THR A 298 10.51 -4.70 23.33
C THR A 298 9.27 -5.16 22.57
N LEU A 299 8.40 -4.23 22.16
CA LEU A 299 7.22 -4.54 21.34
C LEU A 299 7.60 -5.31 20.05
N VAL A 300 8.57 -4.80 19.29
CA VAL A 300 9.04 -5.44 18.05
C VAL A 300 9.73 -6.78 18.34
N ARG A 301 10.49 -6.88 19.40
CA ARG A 301 11.21 -8.13 19.76
C ARG A 301 10.26 -9.24 20.19
N GLU A 302 9.32 -8.93 21.11
CA GLU A 302 8.49 -9.94 21.77
C GLU A 302 7.25 -10.31 20.93
N VAL A 303 6.64 -9.33 20.23
CA VAL A 303 5.42 -9.54 19.47
C VAL A 303 5.73 -9.88 18.01
N TYR A 304 6.63 -9.13 17.39
CA TYR A 304 6.92 -9.24 15.95
C TYR A 304 8.18 -10.04 15.64
N GLN A 305 8.85 -10.62 16.64
CA GLN A 305 10.05 -11.47 16.44
C GLN A 305 11.12 -10.80 15.56
N ARG A 306 11.19 -9.46 15.59
CA ARG A 306 12.07 -8.61 14.77
C ARG A 306 11.76 -8.59 13.28
N THR A 307 10.54 -8.98 12.87
CA THR A 307 10.07 -8.84 11.49
C THR A 307 9.53 -7.43 11.18
N ALA A 308 9.56 -6.54 12.16
CA ALA A 308 9.25 -5.12 12.06
C ALA A 308 10.38 -4.27 12.67
N GLU A 309 10.33 -2.96 12.49
CA GLU A 309 11.29 -2.01 13.05
C GLU A 309 10.61 -1.01 13.99
N PRO A 310 11.22 -0.64 15.14
CA PRO A 310 10.70 0.43 15.98
C PRO A 310 10.60 1.74 15.19
N LEU A 311 9.49 2.45 15.31
CA LEU A 311 9.27 3.71 14.59
C LEU A 311 9.14 4.88 15.57
N TYR A 312 9.92 5.95 15.33
CA TYR A 312 9.98 7.15 16.16
C TYR A 312 9.53 8.41 15.42
N SER A 313 8.81 8.24 14.32
CA SER A 313 8.15 9.30 13.55
C SER A 313 6.95 8.74 12.81
N MET A 314 5.98 9.59 12.44
CA MET A 314 4.91 9.17 11.54
C MET A 314 5.42 8.84 10.13
N VAL A 315 6.52 9.47 9.71
CA VAL A 315 7.17 9.17 8.42
C VAL A 315 8.16 8.02 8.64
N PRO A 316 8.01 6.87 7.94
CA PRO A 316 8.90 5.71 8.14
C PRO A 316 10.29 5.91 7.54
N GLY A 317 11.22 5.09 8.00
CA GLY A 317 12.54 4.95 7.38
C GLY A 317 12.42 4.56 5.91
N GLY A 318 13.32 5.09 5.06
CA GLY A 318 13.26 4.89 3.60
C GLY A 318 12.47 5.97 2.85
N ILE A 319 11.66 6.78 3.54
CA ILE A 319 10.97 7.93 2.95
C ILE A 319 11.79 9.21 3.17
N THR A 320 11.96 10.01 2.11
CA THR A 320 12.65 11.30 2.18
C THR A 320 11.98 12.22 3.21
N GLY A 321 12.78 12.80 4.09
CA GLY A 321 12.28 13.64 5.18
C GLY A 321 11.97 12.88 6.48
N HIS A 322 12.23 11.55 6.55
CA HIS A 322 12.15 10.79 7.81
C HIS A 322 12.97 11.44 8.93
N THR A 323 12.46 11.38 10.16
CA THR A 323 13.13 11.83 11.39
C THR A 323 12.96 10.81 12.51
N SER A 324 13.61 11.09 13.65
CA SER A 324 13.38 10.37 14.91
C SER A 324 12.69 11.28 15.94
N ALA A 325 11.74 12.11 15.51
CA ALA A 325 11.17 13.19 16.33
C ALA A 325 10.65 12.73 17.71
N PHE A 326 10.05 11.54 17.81
CA PHE A 326 9.63 10.97 19.10
C PHE A 326 10.82 10.52 19.98
N PHE A 327 11.87 10.00 19.38
CA PHE A 327 13.08 9.67 20.15
C PHE A 327 13.80 10.93 20.63
N ASP A 328 13.84 11.97 19.80
CA ASP A 328 14.43 13.26 20.15
C ASP A 328 13.65 13.93 21.28
N ALA A 329 12.31 13.80 21.30
CA ALA A 329 11.47 14.37 22.34
C ALA A 329 11.48 13.58 23.66
N TYR A 330 11.45 12.25 23.60
CA TYR A 330 11.22 11.39 24.77
C TYR A 330 12.43 10.53 25.15
N GLY A 331 13.30 10.18 24.21
CA GLY A 331 14.45 9.29 24.42
C GLY A 331 14.06 7.85 24.67
N GLU A 332 14.85 7.15 25.50
CA GLU A 332 14.54 5.80 25.95
C GLU A 332 13.38 5.81 26.96
N PRO A 333 12.60 4.72 27.07
CA PRO A 333 11.50 4.59 28.02
C PRO A 333 11.94 4.90 29.47
N SER A 334 11.16 5.70 30.18
CA SER A 334 11.47 6.13 31.55
C SER A 334 10.21 6.39 32.36
N GLN A 335 9.98 5.58 33.39
CA GLN A 335 8.88 5.74 34.34
C GLN A 335 8.99 7.07 35.11
N ASP A 336 10.19 7.44 35.57
CA ASP A 336 10.41 8.68 36.36
C ASP A 336 10.03 9.93 35.52
N LYS A 337 10.38 9.97 34.24
CA LYS A 337 10.00 11.07 33.34
C LYS A 337 8.49 11.11 33.08
N ALA A 338 7.86 9.95 32.87
CA ALA A 338 6.42 9.87 32.69
C ALA A 338 5.65 10.34 33.94
N GLU A 339 6.10 9.92 35.13
CA GLU A 339 5.54 10.37 36.42
C GLU A 339 5.68 11.90 36.57
N GLN A 340 6.85 12.44 36.22
CA GLN A 340 7.09 13.89 36.28
C GLN A 340 6.17 14.66 35.34
N LEU A 341 5.96 14.20 34.08
CA LEU A 341 5.05 14.82 33.12
C LEU A 341 3.61 14.90 33.66
N LEU A 342 3.13 13.82 34.28
CA LEU A 342 1.78 13.76 34.86
C LEU A 342 1.68 14.65 36.11
N ALA A 343 2.68 14.62 36.97
CA ALA A 343 2.70 15.42 38.19
C ALA A 343 2.75 16.93 37.91
N ASP A 344 3.58 17.38 36.96
CA ASP A 344 3.70 18.80 36.57
C ASP A 344 2.39 19.32 35.96
N ALA A 345 1.61 18.45 35.30
CA ALA A 345 0.28 18.79 34.77
C ALA A 345 -0.85 18.63 35.80
N GLY A 346 -0.56 18.15 37.03
CA GLY A 346 -1.57 17.93 38.07
C GLY A 346 -2.51 16.75 37.77
N VAL A 347 -2.08 15.79 36.94
CA VAL A 347 -2.87 14.61 36.59
C VAL A 347 -2.80 13.58 37.71
N SER A 348 -3.96 13.14 38.17
CA SER A 348 -4.03 12.07 39.19
C SER A 348 -3.79 10.70 38.57
N THR A 349 -2.98 9.87 39.25
CA THR A 349 -2.68 8.50 38.84
C THR A 349 -3.33 7.47 39.76
N PRO A 350 -3.69 6.25 39.27
CA PRO A 350 -3.53 5.82 37.89
C PRO A 350 -4.56 6.47 36.94
N VAL A 351 -4.12 6.81 35.73
CA VAL A 351 -5.02 7.29 34.66
C VAL A 351 -5.72 6.08 34.03
N ARG A 352 -7.05 6.11 33.96
CA ARG A 352 -7.84 5.05 33.32
C ARG A 352 -8.07 5.31 31.85
N LEU A 353 -7.77 4.31 31.00
CA LEU A 353 -7.95 4.38 29.56
C LEU A 353 -8.37 3.02 29.01
N THR A 354 -9.16 3.07 27.92
CA THR A 354 -9.40 1.89 27.08
C THR A 354 -8.66 2.07 25.77
N LEU A 355 -7.84 1.08 25.38
CA LEU A 355 -7.19 0.99 24.08
C LEU A 355 -8.01 0.06 23.19
N SER A 356 -8.53 0.58 22.08
CA SER A 356 -9.33 -0.17 21.11
C SER A 356 -8.51 -0.57 19.89
N TYR A 357 -8.76 -1.79 19.35
CA TYR A 357 -8.06 -2.28 18.18
C TYR A 357 -8.97 -3.18 17.33
N ASN A 358 -8.64 -3.34 16.06
CA ASN A 358 -9.30 -4.31 15.20
C ASN A 358 -8.61 -5.67 15.26
N THR A 359 -9.38 -6.75 15.06
CA THR A 359 -8.93 -8.13 15.25
C THR A 359 -8.58 -8.86 13.95
N ASP A 360 -9.00 -8.35 12.80
CA ASP A 360 -9.02 -9.06 11.52
C ASP A 360 -8.34 -8.34 10.34
N ARG A 361 -7.85 -7.09 10.52
CA ARG A 361 -7.28 -6.32 9.41
C ARG A 361 -5.75 -6.27 9.38
N TYR A 362 -5.10 -6.12 10.54
CA TYR A 362 -3.66 -5.83 10.60
C TYR A 362 -2.81 -7.04 10.99
N GLY A 363 -3.35 -8.23 10.86
CA GLY A 363 -2.66 -9.49 11.10
C GLY A 363 -2.90 -10.07 12.48
N SER A 364 -2.51 -11.35 12.64
CA SER A 364 -2.76 -12.16 13.84
C SER A 364 -2.05 -11.66 15.10
N SER A 365 -0.98 -10.87 14.97
CA SER A 365 -0.21 -10.35 16.10
C SER A 365 -0.81 -9.10 16.75
N THR A 366 -1.88 -8.50 16.18
CA THR A 366 -2.45 -7.24 16.69
C THR A 366 -2.95 -7.36 18.13
N ALA A 367 -3.60 -8.46 18.50
CA ALA A 367 -4.05 -8.68 19.88
C ALA A 367 -2.86 -8.74 20.86
N ALA A 368 -1.78 -9.45 20.51
CA ALA A 368 -0.57 -9.54 21.31
C ALA A 368 0.15 -8.18 21.43
N GLU A 369 0.13 -7.35 20.38
CA GLU A 369 0.63 -5.98 20.41
C GLU A 369 -0.09 -5.15 21.47
N PHE A 370 -1.42 -5.16 21.49
CA PHE A 370 -2.20 -4.41 22.47
C PHE A 370 -2.08 -4.96 23.89
N GLN A 371 -1.93 -6.28 24.07
CA GLN A 371 -1.60 -6.88 25.35
C GLN A 371 -0.24 -6.43 25.88
N GLU A 372 0.77 -6.34 25.02
CA GLU A 372 2.11 -5.87 25.41
C GLU A 372 2.09 -4.37 25.77
N ILE A 373 1.38 -3.52 24.99
CA ILE A 373 1.21 -2.10 25.33
C ILE A 373 0.48 -1.95 26.68
N GLN A 374 -0.61 -2.67 26.89
CA GLN A 374 -1.35 -2.70 28.16
C GLN A 374 -0.42 -3.08 29.32
N ARG A 375 0.38 -4.14 29.15
CA ARG A 375 1.32 -4.60 30.16
C ARG A 375 2.35 -3.50 30.52
N GLN A 376 2.97 -2.88 29.52
CA GLN A 376 3.96 -1.82 29.75
C GLN A 376 3.37 -0.64 30.51
N LEU A 377 2.16 -0.19 30.16
CA LEU A 377 1.50 0.93 30.80
C LEU A 377 1.05 0.58 32.23
N ASN A 378 0.45 -0.57 32.47
CA ASN A 378 -0.01 -1.01 33.78
C ASN A 378 1.16 -1.31 34.74
N ASP A 379 2.26 -1.91 34.26
CA ASP A 379 3.45 -2.18 35.04
C ASP A 379 4.12 -0.90 35.58
N SER A 380 3.90 0.25 34.93
CA SER A 380 4.36 1.55 35.44
C SER A 380 3.64 2.00 36.72
N GLY A 381 2.44 1.49 37.00
CA GLY A 381 1.58 1.95 38.09
C GLY A 381 0.97 3.35 37.86
N LEU A 382 1.27 4.00 36.74
CA LEU A 382 0.75 5.33 36.39
C LEU A 382 -0.55 5.25 35.62
N PHE A 383 -0.86 4.08 35.05
CA PHE A 383 -2.02 3.81 34.20
C PHE A 383 -2.79 2.57 34.67
N ASP A 384 -4.09 2.58 34.42
CA ASP A 384 -5.03 1.45 34.56
C ASP A 384 -5.71 1.27 33.19
N VAL A 385 -5.10 0.45 32.32
CA VAL A 385 -5.46 0.29 30.91
C VAL A 385 -6.25 -0.99 30.70
N GLU A 386 -7.41 -0.87 30.06
CA GLU A 386 -8.15 -1.98 29.48
C GLU A 386 -7.94 -2.01 27.96
N ILE A 387 -8.07 -3.20 27.34
CA ILE A 387 -8.00 -3.37 25.88
C ILE A 387 -9.31 -3.92 25.35
N GLN A 388 -9.72 -3.46 24.15
CA GLN A 388 -10.95 -3.90 23.50
C GLN A 388 -10.68 -4.18 22.01
N GLY A 389 -10.84 -5.45 21.61
CA GLY A 389 -10.77 -5.89 20.22
C GLY A 389 -12.16 -5.92 19.57
N GLN A 390 -12.22 -5.51 18.29
CA GLN A 390 -13.45 -5.55 17.47
C GLN A 390 -13.11 -5.93 16.03
N GLU A 391 -14.05 -6.54 15.30
CA GLU A 391 -13.91 -6.75 13.87
C GLU A 391 -13.90 -5.43 13.12
N TRP A 392 -13.26 -5.39 11.95
CA TRP A 392 -12.97 -4.17 11.22
C TRP A 392 -14.20 -3.30 10.94
N GLU A 393 -15.30 -3.89 10.50
CA GLU A 393 -16.54 -3.15 10.18
C GLU A 393 -17.08 -2.41 11.42
N ALA A 394 -17.26 -3.12 12.52
CA ALA A 394 -17.71 -2.53 13.79
C ALA A 394 -16.69 -1.52 14.35
N PHE A 395 -15.40 -1.79 14.14
CA PHE A 395 -14.33 -0.86 14.54
C PHE A 395 -14.38 0.46 13.77
N GLN A 396 -14.65 0.42 12.46
CA GLN A 396 -14.81 1.61 11.64
C GLN A 396 -16.06 2.41 12.05
N GLU A 397 -17.20 1.75 12.29
CA GLU A 397 -18.42 2.39 12.79
C GLU A 397 -18.16 3.11 14.13
N GLY A 398 -17.43 2.47 15.05
CA GLY A 398 -17.06 3.07 16.33
C GLY A 398 -16.12 4.28 16.18
N ILE A 399 -15.18 4.29 15.22
CA ILE A 399 -14.35 5.45 14.90
C ILE A 399 -15.23 6.60 14.38
N GLU A 400 -16.10 6.34 13.41
CA GLU A 400 -17.04 7.32 12.85
C GLU A 400 -18.01 7.86 13.90
N GLY A 401 -18.45 7.01 14.80
CA GLY A 401 -19.26 7.37 15.97
C GLY A 401 -18.50 8.13 17.06
N GLY A 402 -17.16 8.22 16.97
CA GLY A 402 -16.32 8.86 17.97
C GLY A 402 -16.32 8.13 19.32
N GLU A 403 -16.42 6.78 19.33
CA GLU A 403 -16.61 5.97 20.53
C GLU A 403 -15.32 5.65 21.29
N TYR A 404 -14.13 5.84 20.66
CA TYR A 404 -12.87 5.40 21.22
C TYR A 404 -12.02 6.55 21.76
N ALA A 405 -11.49 6.34 22.99
CA ALA A 405 -10.56 7.28 23.62
C ALA A 405 -9.16 7.19 23.00
N VAL A 406 -8.65 5.97 22.86
CA VAL A 406 -7.36 5.66 22.23
C VAL A 406 -7.54 4.41 21.38
N PHE A 407 -7.04 4.43 20.15
CA PHE A 407 -7.18 3.29 19.27
C PHE A 407 -6.00 3.10 18.32
N GLY A 408 -5.77 1.86 17.90
CA GLY A 408 -4.71 1.51 16.98
C GLY A 408 -5.14 1.63 15.52
N ARG A 409 -4.24 2.19 14.70
CA ARG A 409 -4.40 2.29 13.24
C ARG A 409 -3.15 1.82 12.53
N GLY A 410 -3.34 1.38 11.30
CA GLY A 410 -2.26 1.17 10.36
C GLY A 410 -2.41 2.09 9.16
N TRP A 411 -1.30 2.37 8.50
CA TRP A 411 -1.26 3.07 7.23
C TRP A 411 -0.40 2.33 6.24
N PHE A 412 -0.98 2.00 5.11
CA PHE A 412 -0.27 1.54 3.92
C PHE A 412 -0.13 2.75 3.01
N PRO A 413 1.08 3.11 2.58
CA PRO A 413 1.26 4.33 1.80
C PRO A 413 0.62 4.22 0.43
N ASP A 414 0.02 5.31 -0.03
CA ASP A 414 -0.46 5.44 -1.40
C ASP A 414 0.71 5.69 -2.34
N PHE A 415 1.66 6.53 -1.89
CA PHE A 415 2.86 6.91 -2.60
C PHE A 415 4.01 7.26 -1.63
N PRO A 416 5.27 7.14 -2.08
CA PRO A 416 6.45 7.27 -1.21
C PRO A 416 6.86 8.74 -0.97
N ASP A 417 6.05 9.48 -0.21
CA ASP A 417 6.33 10.86 0.19
C ASP A 417 5.92 11.12 1.63
N ALA A 418 6.66 11.97 2.35
CA ALA A 418 6.36 12.30 3.74
C ALA A 418 4.98 12.98 3.93
N ASP A 419 4.45 13.69 2.93
CA ASP A 419 3.09 14.25 2.97
C ASP A 419 2.04 13.14 3.14
N ASN A 420 2.25 11.96 2.56
CA ASN A 420 1.31 10.82 2.68
C ASN A 420 1.22 10.23 4.10
N TYR A 421 2.16 10.59 4.98
CA TYR A 421 2.20 10.18 6.38
C TYR A 421 1.88 11.32 7.37
N ILE A 422 1.53 12.48 6.86
CA ILE A 422 1.17 13.65 7.67
C ILE A 422 -0.18 14.21 7.20
N GLY A 423 -0.27 14.57 5.92
CA GLY A 423 -1.42 15.23 5.33
C GLY A 423 -2.76 14.53 5.55
N PRO A 424 -2.87 13.20 5.36
CA PRO A 424 -4.10 12.46 5.59
C PRO A 424 -4.55 12.43 7.07
N PHE A 425 -3.66 12.71 8.02
CA PHE A 425 -3.92 12.51 9.45
C PHE A 425 -4.26 13.79 10.20
N VAL A 426 -4.14 14.95 9.56
CA VAL A 426 -4.37 16.26 10.18
C VAL A 426 -5.45 17.04 9.44
N GLY A 427 -6.09 17.96 10.15
CA GLY A 427 -7.17 18.79 9.63
C GLY A 427 -8.53 18.45 10.24
N PRO A 428 -9.62 19.03 9.70
CA PRO A 428 -10.96 18.86 10.26
C PRO A 428 -11.59 17.49 9.97
N ASN A 429 -11.22 16.85 8.85
CA ASN A 429 -11.75 15.54 8.42
C ASN A 429 -10.61 14.61 8.01
N PRO A 430 -9.74 14.22 8.95
CA PRO A 430 -8.61 13.36 8.63
C PRO A 430 -9.04 11.89 8.45
N SER A 431 -8.26 11.12 7.71
CA SER A 431 -8.50 9.68 7.48
C SER A 431 -8.49 8.85 8.77
N VAL A 432 -7.92 9.36 9.85
CA VAL A 432 -7.94 8.71 11.17
C VAL A 432 -9.27 8.83 11.90
N GLY A 433 -10.21 9.65 11.40
CA GLY A 433 -11.55 9.81 11.98
C GLY A 433 -11.64 10.74 13.19
N VAL A 434 -10.52 11.30 13.66
CA VAL A 434 -10.48 12.24 14.79
C VAL A 434 -9.90 13.56 14.32
N PRO A 435 -10.64 14.69 14.39
CA PRO A 435 -10.14 16.00 13.96
C PRO A 435 -8.84 16.36 14.66
N TYR A 436 -7.84 16.74 13.86
CA TYR A 436 -6.55 17.21 14.34
C TYR A 436 -6.22 18.56 13.70
N GLU A 437 -6.75 19.61 14.28
CA GLU A 437 -6.52 20.97 13.82
C GLU A 437 -5.35 21.59 14.57
N ASP A 438 -4.31 21.96 13.81
CA ASP A 438 -3.17 22.74 14.23
C ASP A 438 -2.88 23.76 13.13
N GLU A 439 -2.95 25.06 13.45
CA GLU A 439 -2.82 26.16 12.49
C GLU A 439 -1.45 26.14 11.79
N ARG A 440 -0.38 25.73 12.49
CA ARG A 440 0.95 25.67 11.90
C ARG A 440 1.09 24.47 10.96
N LEU A 441 0.53 23.31 11.33
CA LEU A 441 0.53 22.12 10.45
C LEU A 441 -0.32 22.36 9.20
N THR A 442 -1.61 22.72 9.40
CA THR A 442 -2.59 22.74 8.30
C THR A 442 -2.62 24.05 7.55
N GLY A 443 -2.30 25.20 8.23
CA GLY A 443 -2.31 26.54 7.65
C GLY A 443 -0.98 26.98 7.04
N THR A 444 0.14 26.37 7.45
CA THR A 444 1.48 26.81 7.02
C THR A 444 2.28 25.68 6.41
N LEU A 445 2.69 24.67 7.21
CA LEU A 445 3.70 23.69 6.80
C LEU A 445 3.24 22.78 5.64
N LEU A 446 2.03 22.24 5.70
CA LEU A 446 1.49 21.42 4.61
C LEU A 446 1.28 22.24 3.32
N PRO A 447 0.66 23.44 3.34
CA PRO A 447 0.58 24.28 2.15
C PRO A 447 1.94 24.67 1.56
N GLU A 448 2.95 24.94 2.37
CA GLU A 448 4.32 25.22 1.90
C GLU A 448 4.94 24.02 1.24
N SER A 449 4.90 22.84 1.89
CA SER A 449 5.44 21.61 1.32
C SER A 449 4.77 21.21 0.00
N ARG A 450 3.48 21.51 -0.17
CA ARG A 450 2.69 21.21 -1.36
C ARG A 450 2.89 22.19 -2.51
N ARG A 451 3.54 23.33 -2.28
CA ARG A 451 4.01 24.23 -3.34
C ARG A 451 5.38 23.83 -3.89
N GLU A 452 6.17 23.17 -3.07
CA GLU A 452 7.55 22.82 -3.39
C GLU A 452 7.60 21.56 -4.25
N SER A 453 7.94 21.73 -5.52
CA SER A 453 8.04 20.61 -6.48
C SER A 453 9.29 19.74 -6.26
N ASP A 454 10.34 20.29 -5.69
CA ASP A 454 11.47 19.52 -5.18
C ASP A 454 11.09 18.86 -3.85
N ARG A 455 10.74 17.58 -3.92
CA ARG A 455 10.28 16.84 -2.74
C ARG A 455 11.38 16.63 -1.68
N ALA A 456 12.66 16.72 -2.06
CA ALA A 456 13.74 16.71 -1.09
C ALA A 456 13.79 18.03 -0.28
N ALA A 457 13.57 19.17 -0.94
CA ALA A 457 13.45 20.46 -0.27
C ALA A 457 12.19 20.55 0.63
N ALA A 458 11.04 20.03 0.16
CA ALA A 458 9.82 19.92 0.97
C ALA A 458 10.01 19.06 2.22
N GLY A 459 10.94 18.10 2.20
CA GLY A 459 11.29 17.26 3.33
C GLY A 459 11.71 18.06 4.57
N GLU A 460 12.41 19.19 4.41
CA GLU A 460 12.80 20.04 5.55
C GLU A 460 11.58 20.67 6.26
N THR A 461 10.58 21.14 5.49
CA THR A 461 9.32 21.65 6.05
C THR A 461 8.55 20.54 6.77
N LEU A 462 8.54 19.33 6.22
CA LEU A 462 7.84 18.17 6.80
C LEU A 462 8.56 17.59 8.04
N LYS A 463 9.86 17.83 8.22
CA LYS A 463 10.57 17.53 9.50
C LYS A 463 10.03 18.35 10.66
N GLU A 464 9.74 19.63 10.43
CA GLU A 464 9.13 20.47 11.45
C GLU A 464 7.71 20.00 11.79
N ALA A 465 6.93 19.56 10.80
CA ALA A 465 5.61 18.97 11.04
C ALA A 465 5.71 17.70 11.92
N GLN A 466 6.69 16.82 11.67
CA GLN A 466 6.93 15.64 12.51
C GLN A 466 7.30 16.01 13.96
N ARG A 467 8.08 17.07 14.15
CA ARG A 467 8.43 17.58 15.48
C ARG A 467 7.19 18.03 16.25
N LEU A 468 6.30 18.82 15.62
CA LEU A 468 5.04 19.27 16.23
C LEU A 468 4.12 18.09 16.59
N ILE A 469 4.01 17.10 15.72
CA ILE A 469 3.23 15.88 16.00
C ILE A 469 3.82 15.14 17.21
N ALA A 470 5.16 15.02 17.30
CA ALA A 470 5.81 14.37 18.44
C ALA A 470 5.59 15.13 19.75
N GLU A 471 5.62 16.45 19.74
CA GLU A 471 5.37 17.28 20.93
C GLU A 471 3.92 17.18 21.41
N ASP A 472 2.94 17.14 20.50
CA ASP A 472 1.52 16.99 20.86
C ASP A 472 1.13 15.53 21.18
N ALA A 473 1.81 14.56 20.57
CA ALA A 473 1.63 13.13 20.73
C ALA A 473 0.19 12.62 20.52
N ARG A 474 -0.64 13.29 19.71
CA ARG A 474 -1.98 12.78 19.33
C ARG A 474 -1.91 11.58 18.40
N LEU A 475 -0.84 11.47 17.63
CA LEU A 475 -0.51 10.33 16.78
C LEU A 475 0.80 9.76 17.30
N LEU A 476 0.78 8.53 17.79
CA LEU A 476 1.94 7.92 18.41
C LEU A 476 2.44 6.74 17.56
N PRO A 477 3.51 6.89 16.77
CA PRO A 477 4.06 5.80 15.98
C PRO A 477 4.63 4.71 16.87
N LEU A 478 4.40 3.45 16.48
CA LEU A 478 4.84 2.26 17.18
C LEU A 478 5.96 1.55 16.42
N TRP A 479 5.67 1.14 15.18
CA TRP A 479 6.61 0.39 14.35
C TRP A 479 6.30 0.55 12.87
N GLN A 480 7.28 0.26 12.02
CA GLN A 480 7.14 0.11 10.58
C GLN A 480 7.36 -1.34 10.17
N GLY A 481 6.59 -1.78 9.17
CA GLY A 481 6.69 -3.11 8.60
C GLY A 481 7.85 -3.23 7.62
N ARG A 482 8.12 -4.49 7.21
CA ARG A 482 8.93 -4.88 6.07
C ARG A 482 8.10 -5.76 5.15
N VAL A 483 8.44 -5.80 3.88
CA VAL A 483 7.81 -6.73 2.95
C VAL A 483 8.63 -8.01 2.90
N TYR A 484 7.99 -9.14 3.21
CA TYR A 484 8.61 -10.46 3.15
C TYR A 484 7.96 -11.30 2.05
N ILE A 485 8.79 -11.94 1.24
CA ILE A 485 8.41 -12.85 0.18
C ILE A 485 9.14 -14.16 0.42
N ALA A 486 8.41 -15.23 0.71
CA ALA A 486 8.95 -16.58 0.69
C ALA A 486 8.77 -17.17 -0.71
N ALA A 487 9.83 -17.71 -1.30
CA ALA A 487 9.79 -18.17 -2.68
C ALA A 487 10.68 -19.40 -2.88
N HIS A 488 10.31 -20.24 -3.86
CA HIS A 488 11.19 -21.31 -4.33
C HIS A 488 12.46 -20.73 -4.98
N ASN A 489 13.59 -21.38 -4.75
CA ASN A 489 14.91 -20.91 -5.21
C ASN A 489 15.05 -20.78 -6.72
N GLU A 490 14.16 -21.40 -7.50
CA GLU A 490 14.10 -21.28 -8.96
C GLU A 490 13.48 -19.97 -9.45
N ILE A 491 12.78 -19.22 -8.59
CA ILE A 491 12.19 -17.93 -8.94
C ILE A 491 13.23 -16.82 -8.80
N ALA A 492 13.30 -15.95 -9.79
CA ALA A 492 14.18 -14.78 -9.86
C ALA A 492 13.39 -13.50 -10.13
N GLY A 493 14.05 -12.33 -10.01
CA GLY A 493 13.43 -11.02 -10.18
C GLY A 493 12.69 -10.51 -8.95
N ILE A 494 12.69 -11.27 -7.85
CA ILE A 494 11.97 -10.95 -6.61
C ILE A 494 12.43 -9.61 -6.03
N GLU A 495 13.72 -9.31 -6.09
CA GLU A 495 14.30 -8.06 -5.60
C GLU A 495 13.80 -6.80 -6.33
N TRP A 496 13.17 -6.98 -7.51
CA TRP A 496 12.64 -5.90 -8.34
C TRP A 496 11.11 -5.88 -8.40
N THR A 497 10.46 -6.91 -7.82
CA THR A 497 9.01 -7.08 -7.97
C THR A 497 8.20 -6.10 -7.12
N ILE A 498 8.77 -5.50 -6.09
CA ILE A 498 8.08 -4.53 -5.22
C ILE A 498 8.42 -3.12 -5.66
N ASP A 499 7.41 -2.30 -5.95
CA ASP A 499 7.59 -0.89 -6.27
C ASP A 499 7.72 -0.01 -5.02
N ALA A 500 7.95 1.29 -5.21
CA ALA A 500 8.13 2.24 -4.11
C ALA A 500 6.85 2.46 -3.27
N SER A 501 5.66 2.05 -3.76
CA SER A 501 4.39 2.01 -3.01
C SER A 501 4.14 0.64 -2.38
N THR A 502 5.13 -0.26 -2.39
CA THR A 502 5.06 -1.64 -1.90
C THR A 502 4.09 -2.55 -2.67
N ILE A 503 3.76 -2.21 -3.91
CA ILE A 503 2.86 -2.98 -4.78
C ILE A 503 3.67 -3.87 -5.73
N MET A 504 3.20 -5.10 -5.92
CA MET A 504 3.87 -6.10 -6.75
C MET A 504 3.78 -5.77 -8.25
N ARG A 505 4.93 -5.82 -8.92
CA ARG A 505 5.10 -5.79 -10.37
C ARG A 505 5.41 -7.20 -10.86
N ALA A 506 4.39 -7.94 -11.22
CA ALA A 506 4.49 -9.36 -11.56
C ALA A 506 5.39 -9.62 -12.78
N TRP A 507 5.56 -8.64 -13.66
CA TRP A 507 6.40 -8.72 -14.87
C TRP A 507 7.91 -8.85 -14.61
N GLU A 508 8.37 -8.58 -13.39
CA GLU A 508 9.77 -8.73 -13.01
C GLU A 508 10.14 -10.18 -12.68
N LEU A 509 9.15 -10.99 -12.29
CA LEU A 509 9.33 -12.38 -11.90
C LEU A 509 9.67 -13.26 -13.12
N HIS A 510 10.57 -14.22 -12.93
CA HIS A 510 10.88 -15.23 -13.96
C HIS A 510 11.49 -16.48 -13.31
N ARG A 511 11.39 -17.62 -14.01
CA ARG A 511 12.12 -18.83 -13.63
C ARG A 511 13.58 -18.72 -14.07
N LYS A 512 14.50 -19.18 -13.23
CA LYS A 512 15.92 -19.28 -13.58
C LYS A 512 16.08 -20.33 -14.68
N GLU A 513 16.89 -20.00 -15.70
CA GLU A 513 17.26 -21.01 -16.70
C GLU A 513 17.98 -22.18 -16.02
N SER A 514 17.50 -23.41 -16.24
CA SER A 514 18.20 -24.63 -15.80
C SER A 514 19.44 -24.82 -16.67
N TRP A 515 20.62 -24.73 -16.09
CA TRP A 515 21.89 -25.01 -16.78
C TRP A 515 22.17 -26.49 -16.80
#